data_33d89f504dc25e195b731377e2bd7f70
#
_entry.id   33d89f504dc25e195b731377e2bd7f70
#
_cell.length_a   1.000
_cell.length_b   1.000
_cell.length_c   1.000
_cell.angle_alpha   90.00
_cell.angle_beta   90.00
_cell.angle_gamma   90.00
#
_symmetry.space_group_name_H-M   'P 1'
#
loop_
_entity.id
_entity.type
_entity.pdbx_description
1 polymer ?
#
loop_
_entity_poly.entity_id
_entity_poly.type
_entity_poly.pdbx_seq_one_letter_code
_entity_poly.pdbx_strand_id
1 'polypeptide(L)'
;IETVAGIFLKNIVLQRLIFENMRNPKNIKKTLNQVYVDKKNVDDFLVESIRKPSLDFGAFNVFRSVFNPSGPQGLPLDKLFAKLNAPLLLLWGGKDPWMNTPKKRNLYKKFTPKNTKEIILDAGHCPHDEIPELVNQHILDWVDSL
;
A
#
# COMPACT_ATOMS: atom_id res chain seq x y z
N ILE A 1 21.81 -3.36 -23.17
CA ILE A 1 21.39 -1.98 -22.83
C ILE A 1 20.78 -2.08 -21.44
N GLU A 2 21.48 -1.54 -20.42
CA GLU A 2 20.92 -1.47 -19.07
C GLU A 2 19.65 -0.60 -19.11
N THR A 3 18.57 -1.09 -18.52
CA THR A 3 17.34 -0.33 -18.40
C THR A 3 17.54 0.82 -17.39
N VAL A 4 16.81 1.92 -17.54
CA VAL A 4 16.82 3.07 -16.59
C VAL A 4 16.64 2.58 -15.15
N ALA A 5 15.80 1.56 -14.93
CA ALA A 5 15.62 0.91 -13.64
C ALA A 5 16.92 0.23 -13.14
N GLY A 6 17.69 -0.39 -14.01
CA GLY A 6 18.96 -1.04 -13.64
C GLY A 6 20.04 -0.04 -13.21
N ILE A 7 20.09 1.11 -13.86
CA ILE A 7 21.02 2.21 -13.48
C ILE A 7 20.60 2.79 -12.11
N PHE A 8 19.31 2.99 -11.88
CA PHE A 8 18.78 3.45 -10.60
C PHE A 8 19.15 2.53 -9.44
N LEU A 9 18.97 1.21 -9.63
CA LEU A 9 19.20 0.20 -8.59
C LEU A 9 20.67 0.06 -8.17
N LYS A 10 21.61 0.49 -9.02
CA LYS A 10 23.04 0.41 -8.76
C LYS A 10 23.63 1.73 -8.22
N ASN A 11 22.98 2.86 -8.44
CA ASN A 11 23.51 4.18 -8.09
C ASN A 11 22.98 4.67 -6.74
N ILE A 12 23.79 4.56 -5.69
CA ILE A 12 23.42 4.97 -4.33
C ILE A 12 23.13 6.47 -4.21
N VAL A 13 23.80 7.32 -4.99
CA VAL A 13 23.58 8.78 -4.98
C VAL A 13 22.20 9.10 -5.54
N LEU A 14 21.83 8.46 -6.66
CA LEU A 14 20.50 8.63 -7.25
C LEU A 14 19.39 8.13 -6.33
N GLN A 15 19.60 6.97 -5.69
CA GLN A 15 18.68 6.44 -4.68
C GLN A 15 18.49 7.43 -3.52
N ARG A 16 19.60 8.04 -3.07
CA ARG A 16 19.55 9.05 -2.00
C ARG A 16 18.76 10.29 -2.41
N LEU A 17 19.00 10.81 -3.60
CA LEU A 17 18.26 11.97 -4.13
C LEU A 17 16.76 11.70 -4.24
N ILE A 18 16.38 10.51 -4.71
CA ILE A 18 14.96 10.11 -4.79
C ILE A 18 14.36 9.98 -3.39
N PHE A 19 15.07 9.36 -2.44
CA PHE A 19 14.61 9.25 -1.06
C PHE A 19 14.38 10.63 -0.43
N GLU A 20 15.34 11.55 -0.57
CA GLU A 20 15.19 12.92 -0.06
C GLU A 20 14.00 13.66 -0.69
N ASN A 21 13.80 13.46 -2.00
CA ASN A 21 12.65 14.03 -2.69
C ASN A 21 11.32 13.42 -2.22
N MET A 22 11.26 12.11 -2.03
CA MET A 22 10.04 11.42 -1.58
C MET A 22 9.62 11.81 -0.17
N ARG A 23 10.57 11.98 0.77
CA ARG A 23 10.28 12.39 2.14
C ARG A 23 10.02 13.89 2.34
N ASN A 24 10.07 14.68 1.25
CA ASN A 24 9.71 16.10 1.32
C ASN A 24 8.21 16.24 1.63
N PRO A 25 7.81 17.04 2.66
CA PRO A 25 6.40 17.18 3.04
C PRO A 25 5.47 17.57 1.89
N LYS A 26 5.94 18.44 0.99
CA LYS A 26 5.15 18.85 -0.19
C LYS A 26 4.87 17.69 -1.13
N ASN A 27 5.84 16.79 -1.32
CA ASN A 27 5.69 15.63 -2.19
C ASN A 27 4.84 14.55 -1.52
N ILE A 28 4.97 14.35 -0.21
CA ILE A 28 4.08 13.49 0.56
C ILE A 28 2.64 13.99 0.42
N LYS A 29 2.38 15.26 0.71
CA LYS A 29 1.05 15.87 0.58
C LYS A 29 0.48 15.76 -0.82
N LYS A 30 1.31 15.97 -1.85
CA LYS A 30 0.91 15.81 -3.25
C LYS A 30 0.49 14.37 -3.56
N THR A 31 1.23 13.38 -3.09
CA THR A 31 0.92 11.96 -3.29
C THR A 31 -0.36 11.56 -2.55
N LEU A 32 -0.51 11.98 -1.29
CA LEU A 32 -1.73 11.72 -0.52
C LEU A 32 -2.97 12.30 -1.20
N ASN A 33 -2.87 13.53 -1.73
CA ASN A 33 -3.95 14.16 -2.48
C ASN A 33 -4.33 13.42 -3.78
N GLN A 34 -3.51 12.53 -4.28
CA GLN A 34 -3.88 11.68 -5.42
C GLN A 34 -4.70 10.46 -5.01
N VAL A 35 -4.47 9.95 -3.82
CA VAL A 35 -4.98 8.65 -3.38
C VAL A 35 -6.10 8.72 -2.35
N TYR A 36 -6.26 9.84 -1.64
CA TYR A 36 -7.39 10.10 -0.74
C TYR A 36 -8.56 10.70 -1.52
N VAL A 37 -9.78 10.27 -1.23
CA VAL A 37 -11.01 10.84 -1.82
C VAL A 37 -11.32 12.18 -1.15
N ASP A 38 -11.43 12.18 0.19
CA ASP A 38 -11.63 13.43 0.93
C ASP A 38 -10.27 14.06 1.26
N LYS A 39 -9.99 15.19 0.60
CA LYS A 39 -8.75 15.95 0.78
C LYS A 39 -8.61 16.58 2.17
N LYS A 40 -9.70 16.68 2.94
CA LYS A 40 -9.65 17.18 4.31
C LYS A 40 -8.88 16.24 5.24
N ASN A 41 -8.84 14.95 4.92
CA ASN A 41 -8.07 13.96 5.67
C ASN A 41 -6.55 14.12 5.43
N VAL A 42 -6.14 14.86 4.40
CA VAL A 42 -4.73 15.11 4.08
C VAL A 42 -4.26 16.39 4.80
N ASP A 43 -4.22 16.34 6.10
CA ASP A 43 -3.74 17.43 6.94
C ASP A 43 -2.21 17.38 7.17
N ASP A 44 -1.69 18.36 7.86
CA ASP A 44 -0.26 18.44 8.15
C ASP A 44 0.18 17.39 9.19
N PHE A 45 -0.74 16.96 10.07
CA PHE A 45 -0.47 15.88 11.02
C PHE A 45 -0.22 14.56 10.30
N LEU A 46 -1.06 14.19 9.35
CA LEU A 46 -0.89 12.99 8.54
C LEU A 46 0.43 13.05 7.73
N VAL A 47 0.71 14.19 7.11
CA VAL A 47 1.96 14.40 6.35
C VAL A 47 3.19 14.18 7.24
N GLU A 48 3.22 14.77 8.43
CA GLU A 48 4.35 14.62 9.36
C GLU A 48 4.41 13.21 9.97
N SER A 49 3.29 12.56 10.22
CA SER A 49 3.24 11.17 10.69
C SER A 49 3.90 10.20 9.70
N ILE A 50 3.68 10.42 8.40
CA ILE A 50 4.32 9.64 7.32
C ILE A 50 5.79 10.01 7.16
N ARG A 51 6.12 11.31 7.30
CA ARG A 51 7.49 11.79 7.15
C ARG A 51 8.41 11.36 8.28
N LYS A 52 7.92 11.38 9.52
CA LYS A 52 8.72 11.16 10.74
C LYS A 52 9.55 9.88 10.70
N PRO A 53 9.03 8.70 10.36
CA PRO A 53 9.84 7.48 10.25
C PRO A 53 10.97 7.58 9.21
N SER A 54 10.81 8.41 8.17
CA SER A 54 11.84 8.63 7.15
C SER A 54 13.05 9.43 7.63
N LEU A 55 12.96 10.03 8.82
CA LEU A 55 14.03 10.78 9.45
C LEU A 55 14.89 9.90 10.39
N ASP A 56 14.43 8.70 10.72
CA ASP A 56 15.11 7.81 11.63
C ASP A 56 16.42 7.29 11.07
N PHE A 57 17.33 6.95 11.96
CA PHE A 57 18.59 6.30 11.60
C PHE A 57 18.28 4.98 10.86
N GLY A 58 18.88 4.81 9.69
CA GLY A 58 18.66 3.60 8.89
C GLY A 58 17.48 3.65 7.92
N ALA A 59 16.59 4.66 7.97
CA ALA A 59 15.44 4.78 7.08
C ALA A 59 15.82 4.69 5.59
N PHE A 60 16.93 5.26 5.19
CA PHE A 60 17.45 5.14 3.83
C PHE A 60 17.85 3.71 3.48
N ASN A 61 18.39 2.93 4.41
CA ASN A 61 18.72 1.53 4.16
C ASN A 61 17.46 0.68 3.98
N VAL A 62 16.41 0.95 4.78
CA VAL A 62 15.09 0.32 4.60
C VAL A 62 14.53 0.66 3.21
N PHE A 63 14.53 1.93 2.82
CA PHE A 63 14.11 2.35 1.48
C PHE A 63 14.86 1.57 0.39
N ARG A 64 16.18 1.47 0.50
CA ARG A 64 16.99 0.70 -0.46
C ARG A 64 16.62 -0.78 -0.51
N SER A 65 16.34 -1.39 0.63
CA SER A 65 15.99 -2.82 0.69
C SER A 65 14.67 -3.13 0.00
N VAL A 66 13.69 -2.23 0.09
CA VAL A 66 12.38 -2.38 -0.59
C VAL A 66 12.55 -2.41 -2.12
N PHE A 67 13.48 -1.61 -2.64
CA PHE A 67 13.74 -1.52 -4.09
C PHE A 67 14.87 -2.42 -4.56
N ASN A 68 15.39 -3.31 -3.72
CA ASN A 68 16.46 -4.24 -4.07
C ASN A 68 15.89 -5.51 -4.76
N PRO A 69 16.08 -5.69 -6.08
CA PRO A 69 15.57 -6.86 -6.77
C PRO A 69 16.29 -8.15 -6.41
N SER A 70 17.49 -8.05 -5.80
CA SER A 70 18.30 -9.18 -5.35
C SER A 70 18.03 -9.55 -3.88
N GLY A 71 17.12 -8.85 -3.22
CA GLY A 71 16.69 -9.19 -1.87
C GLY A 71 15.92 -10.51 -1.82
N PRO A 72 15.72 -11.07 -0.61
CA PRO A 72 14.94 -12.28 -0.45
C PRO A 72 13.54 -12.09 -1.06
N GLN A 73 13.23 -12.89 -2.06
CA GLN A 73 11.88 -12.88 -2.66
C GLN A 73 10.98 -13.76 -1.82
N GLY A 74 9.90 -13.18 -1.30
CA GLY A 74 8.83 -13.96 -0.67
C GLY A 74 8.14 -14.89 -1.66
N LEU A 75 7.32 -15.79 -1.15
CA LEU A 75 6.48 -16.61 -2.03
C LEU A 75 5.53 -15.70 -2.84
N PRO A 76 5.31 -15.99 -4.11
CA PRO A 76 4.29 -15.31 -4.90
C PRO A 76 2.92 -15.38 -4.23
N LEU A 77 2.09 -14.36 -4.41
CA LEU A 77 0.81 -14.21 -3.71
C LEU A 77 -0.16 -15.38 -3.96
N ASP A 78 -0.17 -15.93 -5.18
CA ASP A 78 -0.95 -17.13 -5.53
C ASP A 78 -0.53 -18.36 -4.69
N LYS A 79 0.77 -18.51 -4.42
CA LYS A 79 1.30 -19.59 -3.57
C LYS A 79 0.98 -19.37 -2.08
N LEU A 80 0.94 -18.11 -1.65
CA LEU A 80 0.54 -17.77 -0.27
C LEU A 80 -0.95 -18.05 -0.07
N PHE A 81 -1.81 -17.59 -0.98
CA PHE A 81 -3.24 -17.85 -0.89
C PHE A 81 -3.59 -19.35 -0.96
N ALA A 82 -2.86 -20.12 -1.78
CA ALA A 82 -3.05 -21.57 -1.83
C ALA A 82 -2.74 -22.30 -0.50
N LYS A 83 -1.96 -21.67 0.40
CA LYS A 83 -1.65 -22.20 1.74
C LYS A 83 -2.53 -21.63 2.84
N LEU A 84 -3.38 -20.65 2.52
CA LEU A 84 -4.22 -19.97 3.50
C LEU A 84 -5.45 -20.83 3.81
N ASN A 85 -5.52 -21.35 5.04
CA ASN A 85 -6.65 -22.14 5.54
C ASN A 85 -7.61 -21.30 6.40
N ALA A 86 -7.27 -20.03 6.67
CA ALA A 86 -8.11 -19.13 7.44
C ALA A 86 -9.11 -18.39 6.53
N PRO A 87 -10.27 -17.97 7.08
CA PRO A 87 -11.15 -17.04 6.39
C PRO A 87 -10.42 -15.76 6.01
N LEU A 88 -10.81 -15.13 4.92
CA LEU A 88 -10.18 -13.91 4.41
C LEU A 88 -11.23 -12.82 4.19
N LEU A 89 -10.98 -11.63 4.72
CA LEU A 89 -11.73 -10.41 4.42
C LEU A 89 -10.87 -9.51 3.54
N LEU A 90 -11.40 -9.10 2.39
CA LEU A 90 -10.79 -8.12 1.49
C LEU A 90 -11.64 -6.84 1.48
N LEU A 91 -11.04 -5.74 1.93
CA LEU A 91 -11.64 -4.40 1.89
C LEU A 91 -10.95 -3.57 0.81
N TRP A 92 -11.70 -3.11 -0.18
CA TRP A 92 -11.18 -2.32 -1.29
C TRP A 92 -11.71 -0.90 -1.24
N GLY A 93 -10.83 0.09 -1.37
CA GLY A 93 -11.27 1.44 -1.70
C GLY A 93 -11.77 1.50 -3.14
N GLY A 94 -13.05 1.78 -3.33
CA GLY A 94 -13.69 1.80 -4.66
C GLY A 94 -13.14 2.87 -5.60
N LYS A 95 -12.54 3.92 -5.03
CA LYS A 95 -11.95 5.06 -5.74
C LYS A 95 -10.42 5.06 -5.70
N ASP A 96 -9.80 3.95 -5.24
CA ASP A 96 -8.34 3.79 -5.22
C ASP A 96 -7.78 3.80 -6.66
N PRO A 97 -6.96 4.80 -7.04
CA PRO A 97 -6.40 4.88 -8.38
C PRO A 97 -5.31 3.83 -8.65
N TRP A 98 -4.74 3.22 -7.59
CA TRP A 98 -3.60 2.33 -7.72
C TRP A 98 -3.99 0.85 -7.71
N MET A 99 -4.90 0.45 -6.84
CA MET A 99 -5.21 -0.97 -6.59
C MET A 99 -6.58 -1.42 -7.08
N ASN A 100 -7.57 -0.54 -7.08
CA ASN A 100 -8.94 -0.90 -7.44
C ASN A 100 -9.21 -0.86 -8.96
N THR A 101 -8.40 -1.54 -9.75
CA THR A 101 -8.77 -1.79 -11.13
C THR A 101 -9.52 -3.12 -11.25
N PRO A 102 -10.58 -3.21 -12.09
CA PRO A 102 -11.28 -4.48 -12.31
C PRO A 102 -10.34 -5.62 -12.68
N LYS A 103 -9.25 -5.31 -13.41
CA LYS A 103 -8.22 -6.27 -13.78
C LYS A 103 -7.48 -6.82 -12.56
N LYS A 104 -7.07 -5.96 -11.61
CA LYS A 104 -6.38 -6.39 -10.39
C LYS A 104 -7.30 -7.21 -9.50
N ARG A 105 -8.52 -6.74 -9.26
CA ARG A 105 -9.51 -7.48 -8.46
C ARG A 105 -9.81 -8.85 -9.04
N ASN A 106 -10.01 -8.96 -10.35
CA ASN A 106 -10.22 -10.24 -11.03
C ASN A 106 -8.99 -11.16 -10.94
N LEU A 107 -7.78 -10.59 -10.91
CA LEU A 107 -6.57 -11.37 -10.70
C LEU A 107 -6.55 -11.96 -9.28
N TYR A 108 -6.82 -11.16 -8.26
CA TYR A 108 -6.87 -11.65 -6.86
C TYR A 108 -7.94 -12.72 -6.67
N LYS A 109 -9.15 -12.54 -7.21
CA LYS A 109 -10.24 -13.52 -7.13
C LYS A 109 -9.87 -14.92 -7.63
N LYS A 110 -8.91 -15.04 -8.53
CA LYS A 110 -8.45 -16.34 -9.02
C LYS A 110 -7.69 -17.15 -7.98
N PHE A 111 -7.11 -16.48 -6.99
CA PHE A 111 -6.20 -17.10 -6.03
C PHE A 111 -6.73 -17.07 -4.59
N THR A 112 -7.75 -16.24 -4.31
CA THR A 112 -8.31 -16.14 -2.96
C THR A 112 -9.05 -17.43 -2.58
N PRO A 113 -9.03 -17.82 -1.28
CA PRO A 113 -9.81 -18.95 -0.77
C PRO A 113 -11.31 -18.78 -1.05
N LYS A 114 -12.03 -19.90 -1.12
CA LYS A 114 -13.49 -19.90 -1.38
C LYS A 114 -14.29 -19.16 -0.30
N ASN A 115 -13.80 -19.14 0.94
CA ASN A 115 -14.40 -18.45 2.09
C ASN A 115 -13.93 -16.99 2.22
N THR A 116 -13.55 -16.36 1.11
CA THR A 116 -13.19 -14.94 1.07
C THR A 116 -14.43 -14.06 0.99
N LYS A 117 -14.59 -13.14 1.94
CA LYS A 117 -15.55 -12.03 1.87
C LYS A 117 -14.88 -10.81 1.24
N GLU A 118 -15.49 -10.22 0.23
CA GLU A 118 -15.00 -9.03 -0.46
C GLU A 118 -15.99 -7.88 -0.28
N ILE A 119 -15.51 -6.71 0.15
CA ILE A 119 -16.31 -5.49 0.31
C ILE A 119 -15.61 -4.34 -0.42
N ILE A 120 -16.39 -3.58 -1.18
CA ILE A 120 -15.93 -2.37 -1.87
C ILE A 120 -16.49 -1.16 -1.13
N LEU A 121 -15.60 -0.32 -0.65
CA LEU A 121 -15.90 0.86 0.13
C LEU A 121 -15.82 2.14 -0.72
N ASP A 122 -16.62 3.13 -0.42
CA ASP A 122 -16.57 4.43 -1.09
C ASP A 122 -15.43 5.29 -0.53
N ALA A 123 -14.19 4.81 -0.74
CA ALA A 123 -12.95 5.41 -0.23
C ALA A 123 -11.83 5.27 -1.26
N GLY A 124 -10.72 5.95 -1.01
CA GLY A 124 -9.50 5.88 -1.80
C GLY A 124 -8.58 4.72 -1.38
N HIS A 125 -7.28 4.98 -1.39
CA HIS A 125 -6.24 3.97 -1.15
C HIS A 125 -6.15 3.50 0.30
N CYS A 126 -6.54 4.36 1.25
CA CYS A 126 -6.45 4.10 2.69
C CYS A 126 -7.84 4.13 3.36
N PRO A 127 -8.77 3.20 3.04
CA PRO A 127 -10.12 3.23 3.59
C PRO A 127 -10.16 3.24 5.12
N HIS A 128 -9.21 2.56 5.77
CA HIS A 128 -9.09 2.48 7.21
C HIS A 128 -8.78 3.82 7.89
N ASP A 129 -8.21 4.78 7.14
CA ASP A 129 -7.91 6.12 7.60
C ASP A 129 -8.95 7.15 7.09
N GLU A 130 -9.52 6.92 5.90
CA GLU A 130 -10.53 7.82 5.32
C GLU A 130 -11.92 7.68 5.96
N ILE A 131 -12.33 6.43 6.28
CA ILE A 131 -13.65 6.08 6.82
C ILE A 131 -13.53 4.99 7.90
N PRO A 132 -12.78 5.24 9.00
CA PRO A 132 -12.41 4.23 9.99
C PRO A 132 -13.63 3.55 10.64
N GLU A 133 -14.71 4.30 10.93
CA GLU A 133 -15.90 3.77 11.58
C GLU A 133 -16.53 2.67 10.72
N LEU A 134 -16.68 2.91 9.41
CA LEU A 134 -17.29 1.96 8.49
C LEU A 134 -16.39 0.73 8.29
N VAL A 135 -15.07 0.94 8.19
CA VAL A 135 -14.09 -0.16 8.09
C VAL A 135 -14.15 -1.03 9.35
N ASN A 136 -14.13 -0.43 10.53
CA ASN A 136 -14.20 -1.13 11.80
C ASN A 136 -15.51 -1.93 11.93
N GLN A 137 -16.65 -1.35 11.54
CA GLN A 137 -17.93 -2.06 11.54
C GLN A 137 -17.89 -3.30 10.66
N HIS A 138 -17.37 -3.19 9.43
CA HIS A 138 -17.26 -4.35 8.54
C HIS A 138 -16.32 -5.44 9.07
N ILE A 139 -15.25 -5.05 9.77
CA ILE A 139 -14.34 -6.00 10.42
C ILE A 139 -15.06 -6.73 11.54
N LEU A 140 -15.77 -6.01 12.43
CA LEU A 140 -16.52 -6.59 13.54
C LEU A 140 -17.62 -7.54 13.02
N ASP A 141 -18.46 -7.08 12.09
CA ASP A 141 -19.52 -7.90 11.50
C ASP A 141 -18.96 -9.18 10.84
N TRP A 142 -17.77 -9.09 10.26
CA TRP A 142 -17.12 -10.25 9.66
C TRP A 142 -16.58 -11.20 10.73
N VAL A 143 -15.94 -10.71 11.77
CA VAL A 143 -15.45 -11.53 12.90
C VAL A 143 -16.61 -12.24 13.58
N ASP A 144 -17.73 -11.57 13.83
CA ASP A 144 -18.93 -12.15 14.46
C ASP A 144 -19.61 -13.20 13.57
N SER A 145 -19.31 -13.21 12.27
CA SER A 145 -19.85 -14.18 11.30
C SER A 145 -19.01 -15.47 11.14
N LEU A 146 -17.85 -15.56 11.81
CA LEU A 146 -16.94 -16.71 11.75
C LEU A 146 -17.37 -17.82 12.70
#